data_4054ec567567dc22f087b85fed9011b1
#
_entry.id   4054ec567567dc22f087b85fed9011b1
#
_cell.length_a   1.000
_cell.length_b   1.000
_cell.length_c   1.000
_cell.angle_alpha   90.00
_cell.angle_beta   90.00
_cell.angle_gamma   90.00
#
_symmetry.space_group_name_H-M   'P 1'
#
loop_
_entity.id
_entity.type
_entity.pdbx_description
1 polymer ?
#
loop_
_entity_poly.entity_id
_entity_poly.type
_entity_poly.pdbx_seq_one_letter_code
_entity_poly.pdbx_strand_id
1 'polypeptide(L)'
;RGFFAFVIVFVCSLMPWALGMVWGVLTGLGAFWSARGGFAVAFGPAMMMLWLLFAAAVVLSLLFSWVGTMRMSIYGRLAPGFQFGRIWAMMRRDFGGLLRILGMAVFLMVATGVVVWAATLAITLAGALAGVVIGTPVVSTNNPFVLMATVPGLVALVMILVVACAALSTAAGAFSMALIARALGYWTRQF
;
A
#
# COMPACT_ATOMS: atom_id res chain seq x y z
N ARG A 1 -6.28 13.29 -19.47
CA ARG A 1 -7.03 12.12 -18.91
C ARG A 1 -6.45 11.67 -17.56
N GLY A 2 -5.13 11.62 -17.38
CA GLY A 2 -4.50 11.23 -16.10
C GLY A 2 -4.89 12.10 -14.91
N PHE A 3 -5.00 13.42 -15.09
CA PHE A 3 -5.43 14.34 -14.04
C PHE A 3 -6.85 14.01 -13.53
N PHE A 4 -7.77 13.66 -14.42
CA PHE A 4 -9.13 13.30 -14.04
C PHE A 4 -9.20 11.97 -13.28
N ALA A 5 -8.36 11.00 -13.66
CA ALA A 5 -8.24 9.76 -12.91
C ALA A 5 -7.73 10.01 -11.48
N PHE A 6 -6.74 10.90 -11.34
CA PHE A 6 -6.23 11.32 -10.04
C PHE A 6 -7.33 11.95 -9.17
N VAL A 7 -8.17 12.83 -9.74
CA VAL A 7 -9.29 13.46 -9.00
C VAL A 7 -10.28 12.41 -8.48
N ILE A 8 -10.64 11.40 -9.29
CA ILE A 8 -11.54 10.33 -8.84
C ILE A 8 -10.91 9.52 -7.72
N VAL A 9 -9.67 9.09 -7.88
CA VAL A 9 -8.93 8.35 -6.84
C VAL A 9 -8.83 9.18 -5.57
N PHE A 10 -8.50 10.45 -5.68
CA PHE A 10 -8.39 11.36 -4.53
C PHE A 10 -9.71 11.49 -3.78
N VAL A 11 -10.81 11.78 -4.48
CA VAL A 11 -12.15 11.90 -3.86
C VAL A 11 -12.58 10.58 -3.20
N CYS A 12 -12.38 9.45 -3.87
CA CYS A 12 -12.69 8.13 -3.29
C CYS A 12 -11.80 7.81 -2.07
N SER A 13 -10.57 8.31 -2.02
CA SER A 13 -9.64 8.10 -0.90
C SER A 13 -9.97 8.98 0.32
N LEU A 14 -10.73 10.06 0.17
CA LEU A 14 -11.12 10.92 1.30
C LEU A 14 -11.94 10.17 2.36
N MET A 15 -12.80 9.23 1.94
CA MET A 15 -13.61 8.44 2.87
C MET A 15 -12.76 7.56 3.81
N PRO A 16 -11.85 6.70 3.32
CA PRO A 16 -10.97 5.93 4.20
C PRO A 16 -10.00 6.83 4.99
N TRP A 17 -9.58 7.98 4.44
CA TRP A 17 -8.77 8.96 5.18
C TRP A 17 -9.51 9.53 6.38
N ALA A 18 -10.76 9.97 6.19
CA ALA A 18 -11.59 10.49 7.27
C ALA A 18 -11.84 9.42 8.36
N LEU A 19 -12.15 8.18 7.94
CA LEU A 19 -12.31 7.05 8.88
C LEU A 19 -11.00 6.72 9.59
N GLY A 20 -9.85 6.81 8.92
CA GLY A 20 -8.53 6.62 9.51
C GLY A 20 -8.20 7.67 10.56
N MET A 21 -8.59 8.94 10.35
CA MET A 21 -8.45 10.00 11.36
C MET A 21 -9.32 9.73 12.60
N VAL A 22 -10.60 9.37 12.40
CA VAL A 22 -11.49 8.97 13.51
C VAL A 22 -10.90 7.79 14.26
N TRP A 23 -10.38 6.80 13.53
CA TRP A 23 -9.66 5.67 14.11
C TRP A 23 -8.46 6.09 14.95
N GLY A 24 -7.58 6.95 14.42
CA GLY A 24 -6.40 7.45 15.14
C GLY A 24 -6.76 8.16 16.45
N VAL A 25 -7.82 8.98 16.43
CA VAL A 25 -8.32 9.64 17.64
C VAL A 25 -8.87 8.62 18.63
N LEU A 26 -9.68 7.66 18.21
CA LEU A 26 -10.26 6.65 19.09
C LEU A 26 -9.20 5.72 19.70
N THR A 27 -8.18 5.33 18.93
CA THR A 27 -7.07 4.52 19.45
C THR A 27 -6.20 5.32 20.41
N GLY A 28 -5.94 6.59 20.13
CA GLY A 28 -5.22 7.50 21.01
C GLY A 28 -5.95 7.71 22.35
N LEU A 29 -7.26 7.95 22.30
CA LEU A 29 -8.11 8.03 23.49
C LEU A 29 -8.14 6.70 24.26
N GLY A 30 -8.29 5.58 23.55
CA GLY A 30 -8.28 4.23 24.15
C GLY A 30 -6.97 3.92 24.88
N ALA A 31 -5.82 4.26 24.29
CA ALA A 31 -4.51 4.13 24.92
C ALA A 31 -4.38 5.01 26.18
N PHE A 32 -4.90 6.24 26.14
CA PHE A 32 -4.92 7.16 27.28
C PHE A 32 -5.77 6.63 28.45
N TRP A 33 -6.93 6.02 28.15
CA TRP A 33 -7.81 5.44 29.16
C TRP A 33 -7.31 4.10 29.69
N SER A 34 -6.68 3.27 28.88
CA SER A 34 -6.08 2.00 29.31
C SER A 34 -4.92 2.21 30.27
N ALA A 35 -4.15 3.28 30.11
CA ALA A 35 -3.08 3.67 31.03
C ALA A 35 -3.61 4.03 32.43
N ARG A 36 -4.90 4.34 32.56
CA ARG A 36 -5.59 4.64 33.85
C ARG A 36 -6.34 3.45 34.45
N GLY A 37 -6.16 2.23 33.96
CA GLY A 37 -6.49 1.00 34.67
C GLY A 37 -7.91 0.45 34.60
N GLY A 38 -8.76 0.85 33.62
CA GLY A 38 -10.16 0.42 33.69
C GLY A 38 -10.84 -0.14 32.43
N PHE A 39 -10.28 0.00 31.19
CA PHE A 39 -11.10 -0.16 30.00
C PHE A 39 -10.63 -1.19 28.94
N ALA A 40 -9.57 -1.93 29.19
CA ALA A 40 -8.93 -2.80 28.20
C ALA A 40 -9.85 -3.94 27.69
N VAL A 41 -10.73 -4.47 28.51
CA VAL A 41 -11.56 -5.64 28.18
C VAL A 41 -12.78 -5.28 27.33
N ALA A 42 -13.37 -4.12 27.53
CA ALA A 42 -14.57 -3.69 26.78
C ALA A 42 -14.22 -3.09 25.40
N PHE A 43 -13.01 -2.56 25.25
CA PHE A 43 -12.56 -1.93 23.99
C PHE A 43 -12.17 -2.93 22.90
N GLY A 44 -11.73 -4.15 23.25
CA GLY A 44 -11.26 -5.15 22.30
C GLY A 44 -12.26 -5.52 21.21
N PRO A 45 -13.50 -5.93 21.54
CA PRO A 45 -14.52 -6.29 20.54
C PRO A 45 -14.99 -5.10 19.70
N ALA A 46 -15.16 -3.93 20.32
CA ALA A 46 -15.56 -2.71 19.62
C ALA A 46 -14.49 -2.27 18.62
N MET A 47 -13.22 -2.39 18.98
CA MET A 47 -12.10 -2.11 18.09
C MET A 47 -12.02 -3.09 16.92
N MET A 48 -12.29 -4.38 17.13
CA MET A 48 -12.37 -5.35 16.04
C MET A 48 -13.48 -5.01 15.05
N MET A 49 -14.68 -4.66 15.54
CA MET A 49 -15.80 -4.21 14.69
C MET A 49 -15.45 -2.97 13.88
N LEU A 50 -14.80 -1.99 14.49
CA LEU A 50 -14.34 -0.77 13.80
C LEU A 50 -13.28 -1.09 12.74
N TRP A 51 -12.36 -2.03 13.00
CA TRP A 51 -11.39 -2.53 12.02
C TRP A 51 -12.08 -3.14 10.80
N LEU A 52 -13.09 -3.97 11.02
CA LEU A 52 -13.87 -4.59 9.93
C LEU A 52 -14.61 -3.53 9.10
N LEU A 53 -15.22 -2.54 9.76
CA LEU A 53 -15.88 -1.43 9.08
C LEU A 53 -14.88 -0.58 8.27
N PHE A 54 -13.72 -0.29 8.84
CA PHE A 54 -12.65 0.43 8.15
C PHE A 54 -12.15 -0.35 6.94
N ALA A 55 -11.87 -1.64 7.09
CA ALA A 55 -11.44 -2.50 6.00
C ALA A 55 -12.50 -2.56 4.88
N ALA A 56 -13.78 -2.72 5.24
CA ALA A 56 -14.89 -2.69 4.29
C ALA A 56 -14.98 -1.36 3.54
N ALA A 57 -14.84 -0.24 4.23
CA ALA A 57 -14.85 1.09 3.62
C ALA A 57 -13.67 1.30 2.67
N VAL A 58 -12.47 0.84 3.02
CA VAL A 58 -11.29 0.88 2.15
C VAL A 58 -11.52 0.05 0.89
N VAL A 59 -12.02 -1.17 1.02
CA VAL A 59 -12.32 -2.05 -0.12
C VAL A 59 -13.37 -1.43 -1.03
N LEU A 60 -14.47 -0.92 -0.48
CA LEU A 60 -15.52 -0.23 -1.25
C LEU A 60 -14.97 0.99 -1.99
N SER A 61 -14.22 1.85 -1.30
CA SER A 61 -13.59 3.03 -1.88
C SER A 61 -12.67 2.65 -3.06
N LEU A 62 -11.88 1.60 -2.90
CA LEU A 62 -10.98 1.08 -3.91
C LEU A 62 -11.74 0.56 -5.14
N LEU A 63 -12.81 -0.20 -4.94
CA LEU A 63 -13.68 -0.71 -6.01
C LEU A 63 -14.36 0.45 -6.77
N PHE A 64 -14.91 1.43 -6.04
CA PHE A 64 -15.52 2.62 -6.65
C PHE A 64 -14.50 3.42 -7.46
N SER A 65 -13.28 3.61 -6.95
CA SER A 65 -12.23 4.32 -7.67
C SER A 65 -11.82 3.59 -8.95
N TRP A 66 -11.70 2.26 -8.91
CA TRP A 66 -11.32 1.46 -10.08
C TRP A 66 -12.40 1.49 -11.17
N VAL A 67 -13.65 1.24 -10.81
CA VAL A 67 -14.76 1.28 -11.78
C VAL A 67 -15.00 2.70 -12.28
N GLY A 68 -14.89 3.70 -11.42
CA GLY A 68 -15.03 5.12 -11.77
C GLY A 68 -13.96 5.57 -12.76
N THR A 69 -12.70 5.22 -12.53
CA THR A 69 -11.59 5.56 -13.45
C THR A 69 -11.72 4.86 -14.80
N MET A 70 -12.18 3.61 -14.82
CA MET A 70 -12.44 2.89 -16.07
C MET A 70 -13.57 3.54 -16.88
N ARG A 71 -14.69 3.87 -16.26
CA ARG A 71 -15.79 4.57 -16.93
C ARG A 71 -15.35 5.93 -17.47
N MET A 72 -14.62 6.70 -16.69
CA MET A 72 -14.06 7.97 -17.15
C MET A 72 -13.14 7.77 -18.37
N SER A 73 -12.32 6.72 -18.37
CA SER A 73 -11.41 6.38 -19.46
C SER A 73 -12.17 6.08 -20.76
N ILE A 74 -13.29 5.35 -20.66
CA ILE A 74 -14.15 4.98 -21.81
C ILE A 74 -14.89 6.20 -22.37
N TYR A 75 -15.51 7.00 -21.52
CA TYR A 75 -16.35 8.12 -21.93
C TYR A 75 -15.56 9.43 -22.17
N GLY A 76 -14.31 9.51 -21.71
CA GLY A 76 -13.47 10.71 -21.86
C GLY A 76 -13.93 11.93 -21.06
N ARG A 77 -14.90 11.78 -20.14
CA ARG A 77 -15.51 12.84 -19.32
C ARG A 77 -15.48 12.46 -17.85
N LEU A 78 -15.40 13.45 -16.95
CA LEU A 78 -15.40 13.24 -15.49
C LEU A 78 -16.76 12.76 -14.95
N ALA A 79 -17.85 13.35 -15.45
CA ALA A 79 -19.18 13.09 -14.93
C ALA A 79 -19.58 11.61 -14.83
N PRO A 80 -19.27 10.71 -15.82
CA PRO A 80 -19.55 9.29 -15.70
C PRO A 80 -18.80 8.58 -14.58
N GLY A 81 -17.63 9.10 -14.17
CA GLY A 81 -16.82 8.55 -13.08
C GLY A 81 -17.44 8.77 -11.70
N PHE A 82 -18.26 9.81 -11.54
CA PHE A 82 -18.93 10.14 -10.27
C PHE A 82 -20.40 9.70 -10.21
N GLN A 83 -20.88 8.94 -11.18
CA GLN A 83 -22.25 8.38 -11.16
C GLN A 83 -22.34 7.16 -10.24
N PHE A 84 -22.21 7.37 -8.92
CA PHE A 84 -22.18 6.31 -7.91
C PHE A 84 -23.36 5.33 -8.04
N GLY A 85 -24.57 5.82 -8.33
CA GLY A 85 -25.74 4.94 -8.49
C GLY A 85 -25.62 3.95 -9.65
N ARG A 86 -25.05 4.39 -10.79
CA ARG A 86 -24.80 3.51 -11.94
C ARG A 86 -23.65 2.55 -11.68
N ILE A 87 -22.58 3.02 -11.03
CA ILE A 87 -21.46 2.18 -10.63
C ILE A 87 -21.95 1.08 -9.69
N TRP A 88 -22.76 1.44 -8.70
CA TRP A 88 -23.35 0.49 -7.76
C TRP A 88 -24.24 -0.55 -8.46
N ALA A 89 -25.07 -0.12 -9.40
CA ALA A 89 -25.92 -1.03 -10.19
C ALA A 89 -25.09 -2.02 -11.01
N MET A 90 -23.99 -1.58 -11.63
CA MET A 90 -23.05 -2.47 -12.35
C MET A 90 -22.37 -3.45 -11.40
N MET A 91 -21.87 -2.98 -10.27
CA MET A 91 -21.22 -3.81 -9.25
C MET A 91 -22.20 -4.88 -8.71
N ARG A 92 -23.44 -4.51 -8.47
CA ARG A 92 -24.47 -5.45 -7.96
C ARG A 92 -24.86 -6.50 -8.98
N ARG A 93 -24.81 -6.18 -10.30
CA ARG A 93 -25.16 -7.10 -11.38
C ARG A 93 -24.15 -8.23 -11.54
N ASP A 94 -22.87 -7.96 -11.41
CA ASP A 94 -21.80 -8.95 -11.50
C ASP A 94 -20.78 -8.80 -10.37
N PHE A 95 -21.28 -8.98 -9.14
CA PHE A 95 -20.44 -8.91 -7.96
C PHE A 95 -19.38 -10.03 -7.93
N GLY A 96 -19.72 -11.22 -8.49
CA GLY A 96 -18.81 -12.36 -8.56
C GLY A 96 -17.58 -12.11 -9.43
N GLY A 97 -17.77 -11.49 -10.59
CA GLY A 97 -16.66 -11.07 -11.48
C GLY A 97 -15.74 -10.05 -10.80
N LEU A 98 -16.34 -9.05 -10.16
CA LEU A 98 -15.59 -8.04 -9.43
C LEU A 98 -14.81 -8.62 -8.25
N LEU A 99 -15.40 -9.57 -7.51
CA LEU A 99 -14.74 -10.25 -6.40
C LEU A 99 -13.53 -11.08 -6.86
N ARG A 100 -13.63 -11.73 -8.03
CA ARG A 100 -12.48 -12.43 -8.63
C ARG A 100 -11.34 -11.48 -8.98
N ILE A 101 -11.65 -10.32 -9.56
CA ILE A 101 -10.64 -9.28 -9.86
C ILE A 101 -10.01 -8.75 -8.57
N LEU A 102 -10.81 -8.51 -7.53
CA LEU A 102 -10.31 -8.10 -6.22
C LEU A 102 -9.41 -9.18 -5.60
N GLY A 103 -9.82 -10.44 -5.65
CA GLY A 103 -9.01 -11.57 -5.18
C GLY A 103 -7.66 -11.67 -5.91
N MET A 104 -7.67 -11.51 -7.24
CA MET A 104 -6.44 -11.44 -8.04
C MET A 104 -5.57 -10.24 -7.65
N ALA A 105 -6.18 -9.08 -7.41
CA ALA A 105 -5.45 -7.88 -7.00
C ALA A 105 -4.79 -8.06 -5.62
N VAL A 106 -5.52 -8.62 -4.65
CA VAL A 106 -4.98 -8.95 -3.32
C VAL A 106 -3.85 -9.97 -3.44
N PHE A 107 -4.03 -11.03 -4.23
CA PHE A 107 -2.99 -12.03 -4.46
C PHE A 107 -1.72 -11.39 -5.05
N LEU A 108 -1.85 -10.53 -6.07
CA LEU A 108 -0.72 -9.82 -6.67
C LEU A 108 -0.04 -8.88 -5.66
N MET A 109 -0.81 -8.16 -4.83
CA MET A 109 -0.25 -7.31 -3.79
C MET A 109 0.52 -8.11 -2.74
N VAL A 110 -0.01 -9.24 -2.29
CA VAL A 110 0.68 -10.13 -1.35
C VAL A 110 1.94 -10.72 -1.98
N ALA A 111 1.84 -11.23 -3.19
CA ALA A 111 2.99 -11.81 -3.90
C ALA A 111 4.12 -10.78 -4.11
N THR A 112 3.79 -9.57 -4.58
CA THR A 112 4.75 -8.48 -4.73
C THR A 112 5.31 -8.03 -3.38
N GLY A 113 4.47 -7.96 -2.35
CA GLY A 113 4.89 -7.64 -0.98
C GLY A 113 5.90 -8.64 -0.43
N VAL A 114 5.66 -9.94 -0.61
CA VAL A 114 6.58 -11.01 -0.18
C VAL A 114 7.92 -10.90 -0.92
N VAL A 115 7.90 -10.68 -2.23
CA VAL A 115 9.14 -10.53 -3.03
C VAL A 115 9.95 -9.31 -2.57
N VAL A 116 9.29 -8.16 -2.37
CA VAL A 116 9.95 -6.95 -1.89
C VAL A 116 10.50 -7.15 -0.48
N TRP A 117 9.73 -7.78 0.40
CA TRP A 117 10.15 -8.07 1.77
C TRP A 117 11.35 -9.01 1.82
N ALA A 118 11.35 -10.09 1.02
CA ALA A 118 12.48 -11.01 0.91
C ALA A 118 13.73 -10.31 0.36
N ALA A 119 13.58 -9.45 -0.66
CA ALA A 119 14.67 -8.65 -1.20
C ALA A 119 15.24 -7.68 -0.14
N THR A 120 14.37 -7.02 0.62
CA THR A 120 14.78 -6.11 1.70
C THR A 120 15.52 -6.85 2.80
N LEU A 121 15.05 -8.02 3.21
CA LEU A 121 15.75 -8.88 4.18
C LEU A 121 17.12 -9.32 3.66
N ALA A 122 17.22 -9.76 2.42
CA ALA A 122 18.50 -10.17 1.84
C ALA A 122 19.52 -9.02 1.83
N ILE A 123 19.06 -7.81 1.51
CA ILE A 123 19.89 -6.60 1.51
C ILE A 123 20.31 -6.21 2.92
N THR A 124 19.39 -6.24 3.89
CA THR A 124 19.73 -5.89 5.28
C THR A 124 20.72 -6.89 5.88
N LEU A 125 20.56 -8.18 5.59
CA LEU A 125 21.50 -9.22 6.01
C LEU A 125 22.88 -9.03 5.35
N ALA A 126 22.93 -8.79 4.04
CA ALA A 126 24.16 -8.53 3.32
C ALA A 126 24.87 -7.28 3.84
N GLY A 127 24.12 -6.22 4.12
CA GLY A 127 24.63 -4.98 4.72
C GLY A 127 25.18 -5.18 6.14
N ALA A 128 24.47 -5.97 6.96
CA ALA A 128 24.90 -6.31 8.31
C ALA A 128 26.20 -7.16 8.29
N LEU A 129 26.27 -8.17 7.42
CA LEU A 129 27.46 -8.99 7.23
C LEU A 129 28.64 -8.17 6.74
N ALA A 130 28.42 -7.31 5.74
CA ALA A 130 29.46 -6.39 5.25
C ALA A 130 29.93 -5.43 6.35
N GLY A 131 29.02 -4.91 7.17
CA GLY A 131 29.34 -4.05 8.31
C GLY A 131 30.19 -4.77 9.37
N VAL A 132 29.90 -6.05 9.66
CA VAL A 132 30.71 -6.87 10.59
C VAL A 132 32.09 -7.14 9.98
N VAL A 133 32.19 -7.55 8.72
CA VAL A 133 33.47 -7.87 8.06
C VAL A 133 34.34 -6.64 7.93
N ILE A 134 33.78 -5.50 7.58
CA ILE A 134 34.53 -4.23 7.40
C ILE A 134 34.78 -3.55 8.76
N GLY A 135 33.83 -3.65 9.68
CA GLY A 135 33.90 -2.98 10.99
C GLY A 135 34.89 -3.61 11.98
N THR A 136 35.11 -4.93 11.90
CA THR A 136 36.05 -5.61 12.81
C THR A 136 37.51 -5.14 12.68
N PRO A 137 38.09 -4.98 11.48
CA PRO A 137 39.45 -4.42 11.37
C PRO A 137 39.49 -2.90 11.64
N VAL A 138 38.41 -2.16 11.37
CA VAL A 138 38.34 -0.72 11.60
C VAL A 138 38.29 -0.37 13.08
N VAL A 139 37.59 -1.17 13.90
CA VAL A 139 37.55 -0.99 15.37
C VAL A 139 38.88 -1.36 16.02
N SER A 140 39.64 -2.28 15.41
CA SER A 140 40.96 -2.70 15.93
C SER A 140 42.10 -1.76 15.51
N THR A 141 41.94 -0.99 14.45
CA THR A 141 42.92 -0.02 14.00
C THR A 141 42.47 1.39 14.39
N ASN A 142 43.13 2.00 15.40
CA ASN A 142 42.92 3.41 15.78
C ASN A 142 43.42 4.38 14.66
N ASN A 143 43.32 3.99 13.40
CA ASN A 143 43.78 4.78 12.28
C ASN A 143 42.59 5.52 11.62
N PRO A 144 42.43 6.84 11.82
CA PRO A 144 41.32 7.63 11.32
C PRO A 144 41.25 7.64 9.78
N PHE A 145 42.36 7.39 9.08
CA PHE A 145 42.38 7.31 7.61
C PHE A 145 41.64 6.07 7.06
N VAL A 146 41.69 4.94 7.76
CA VAL A 146 40.97 3.72 7.40
C VAL A 146 39.47 3.92 7.60
N LEU A 147 39.07 4.60 8.65
CA LEU A 147 37.64 4.95 8.92
C LEU A 147 37.09 5.90 7.83
N MET A 148 37.87 6.93 7.42
CA MET A 148 37.47 7.86 6.38
C MET A 148 37.35 7.22 4.99
N ALA A 149 38.10 6.16 4.70
CA ALA A 149 38.05 5.46 3.42
C ALA A 149 36.94 4.41 3.35
N THR A 150 36.60 3.74 4.45
CA THR A 150 35.61 2.62 4.47
C THR A 150 34.16 3.07 4.64
N VAL A 151 33.93 4.13 5.42
CA VAL A 151 32.57 4.64 5.67
C VAL A 151 31.86 5.13 4.39
N PRO A 152 32.50 5.92 3.51
CA PRO A 152 31.86 6.38 2.27
C PRO A 152 31.48 5.22 1.33
N GLY A 153 32.35 4.19 1.24
CA GLY A 153 32.08 3.00 0.43
C GLY A 153 30.88 2.21 0.93
N LEU A 154 30.73 2.05 2.22
CA LEU A 154 29.61 1.35 2.85
C LEU A 154 28.30 2.15 2.69
N VAL A 155 28.33 3.46 2.86
CA VAL A 155 27.19 4.34 2.60
C VAL A 155 26.78 4.29 1.13
N ALA A 156 27.72 4.34 0.20
CA ALA A 156 27.43 4.24 -1.23
C ALA A 156 26.78 2.87 -1.58
N LEU A 157 27.29 1.77 -1.03
CA LEU A 157 26.71 0.45 -1.21
C LEU A 157 25.26 0.39 -0.72
N VAL A 158 25.00 0.86 0.50
CA VAL A 158 23.65 0.89 1.07
C VAL A 158 22.70 1.74 0.21
N MET A 159 23.16 2.90 -0.24
CA MET A 159 22.35 3.77 -1.11
C MET A 159 22.01 3.10 -2.45
N ILE A 160 22.96 2.42 -3.09
CA ILE A 160 22.73 1.67 -4.33
C ILE A 160 21.69 0.57 -4.09
N LEU A 161 21.79 -0.17 -2.99
CA LEU A 161 20.85 -1.23 -2.63
C LEU A 161 19.44 -0.69 -2.36
N VAL A 162 19.33 0.44 -1.66
CA VAL A 162 18.04 1.11 -1.40
C VAL A 162 17.38 1.55 -2.72
N VAL A 163 18.16 2.18 -3.62
CA VAL A 163 17.66 2.60 -4.94
C VAL A 163 17.22 1.40 -5.78
N ALA A 164 18.00 0.32 -5.77
CA ALA A 164 17.65 -0.92 -6.49
C ALA A 164 16.33 -1.53 -5.95
N CYS A 165 16.16 -1.58 -4.62
CA CYS A 165 14.91 -2.04 -4.01
C CYS A 165 13.71 -1.14 -4.34
N ALA A 166 13.90 0.18 -4.31
CA ALA A 166 12.87 1.13 -4.69
C ALA A 166 12.46 0.95 -6.16
N ALA A 167 13.42 0.77 -7.06
CA ALA A 167 13.16 0.50 -8.47
C ALA A 167 12.42 -0.82 -8.68
N LEU A 168 12.81 -1.88 -7.99
CA LEU A 168 12.15 -3.19 -8.06
C LEU A 168 10.70 -3.11 -7.55
N SER A 169 10.47 -2.44 -6.43
CA SER A 169 9.13 -2.29 -5.85
C SER A 169 8.20 -1.46 -6.75
N THR A 170 8.72 -0.38 -7.36
CA THR A 170 7.95 0.44 -8.29
C THR A 170 7.62 -0.31 -9.58
N ALA A 171 8.56 -1.07 -10.13
CA ALA A 171 8.34 -1.91 -11.32
C ALA A 171 7.30 -3.01 -11.04
N ALA A 172 7.41 -3.72 -9.93
CA ALA A 172 6.45 -4.74 -9.52
C ALA A 172 5.05 -4.16 -9.27
N GLY A 173 4.96 -2.98 -8.65
CA GLY A 173 3.70 -2.26 -8.45
C GLY A 173 3.07 -1.82 -9.77
N ALA A 174 3.86 -1.28 -10.70
CA ALA A 174 3.37 -0.88 -12.03
C ALA A 174 2.86 -2.07 -12.84
N PHE A 175 3.56 -3.21 -12.80
CA PHE A 175 3.14 -4.44 -13.46
C PHE A 175 1.81 -4.97 -12.89
N SER A 176 1.69 -5.01 -11.57
CA SER A 176 0.46 -5.43 -10.88
C SER A 176 -0.73 -4.54 -11.26
N MET A 177 -0.53 -3.22 -11.27
CA MET A 177 -1.55 -2.26 -11.67
C MET A 177 -1.96 -2.41 -13.14
N ALA A 178 -1.02 -2.70 -14.04
CA ALA A 178 -1.32 -2.94 -15.45
C ALA A 178 -2.19 -4.20 -15.64
N LEU A 179 -1.91 -5.28 -14.91
CA LEU A 179 -2.72 -6.51 -14.94
C LEU A 179 -4.14 -6.28 -14.43
N ILE A 180 -4.29 -5.58 -13.30
CA ILE A 180 -5.58 -5.24 -12.71
C ILE A 180 -6.38 -4.34 -13.67
N ALA A 181 -5.75 -3.33 -14.27
CA ALA A 181 -6.39 -2.44 -15.23
C ALA A 181 -6.88 -3.20 -16.46
N ARG A 182 -6.10 -4.16 -16.96
CA ARG A 182 -6.49 -5.02 -18.08
C ARG A 182 -7.69 -5.90 -17.73
N ALA A 183 -7.69 -6.53 -16.56
CA ALA A 183 -8.79 -7.36 -16.09
C ALA A 183 -10.09 -6.56 -15.93
N LEU A 184 -10.00 -5.36 -15.32
CA LEU A 184 -11.12 -4.43 -15.20
C LEU A 184 -11.63 -3.94 -16.55
N GLY A 185 -10.74 -3.68 -17.50
CA GLY A 185 -11.12 -3.29 -18.87
C GLY A 185 -11.93 -4.36 -19.59
N TYR A 186 -11.60 -5.64 -19.43
CA TYR A 186 -12.39 -6.75 -19.96
C TYR A 186 -13.74 -6.87 -19.24
N TRP A 187 -13.78 -6.73 -17.93
CA TRP A 187 -15.00 -6.79 -17.16
C TRP A 187 -15.98 -5.66 -17.53
N THR A 188 -15.50 -4.42 -17.66
CA THR A 188 -16.35 -3.27 -18.02
C THR A 188 -16.90 -3.32 -19.43
N ARG A 189 -16.28 -4.06 -20.34
CA ARG A 189 -16.79 -4.25 -21.72
C ARG A 189 -18.04 -5.14 -21.80
N GLN A 190 -18.37 -5.87 -20.74
CA GLN A 190 -19.56 -6.73 -20.69
C GLN A 190 -20.84 -5.95 -20.37
N PHE A 191 -20.73 -4.68 -20.01
CA PHE A 191 -21.81 -3.77 -19.65
C PHE A 191 -21.84 -2.53 -20.55
#